data_4a7ada32a0c0a720621d7d9a6e9731d4
#
_entry.id   4a7ada32a0c0a720621d7d9a6e9731d4
#
_cell.length_a   1.000
_cell.length_b   1.000
_cell.length_c   1.000
_cell.angle_alpha   90.00
_cell.angle_beta   90.00
_cell.angle_gamma   90.00
#
_symmetry.space_group_name_H-M   'P 1'
#
loop_
_entity.id
_entity.type
_entity.pdbx_description
1 polymer ?
#
loop_
_entity_poly.entity_id
_entity_poly.type
_entity_poly.pdbx_seq_one_letter_code
_entity_poly.pdbx_strand_id
1 'polypeptide(L)'
;MTTVAEQTKLRIRQTHLRHLEEHCPAMAYALSVEGREGPSGPGAERGTAVHDVFDRYVTHLYRIGRQTDWDAMPQILAGLWAEYPRLSYEQREDIAAQAETIAQVLVFNRDRYYGSEEPFEAAIPLPDGRRAVVTGRIDYLEVDADEGRALISDVKSNHAIWPDSKVQDDFQLRTYAMLVLENLPHVEVVEGRLLLTRYGRYLPQKGEAIFTREDTDAFKAHLGHRLQAHFDGRLRREHVPGTWCQYCPVRRPGECTLWRSYNGTTPPPPATYYQARKLARQVMAMEQAREVRLALLKEYVNEHGPLRVADTDAAEVFAYHESESEEIAPTALLQIIDDNFGLVGPQPLDELLSVNKRAKAFKQLRYHKELRDAFDDVATTKARTTFAHKAVGE
;
A
#
# COMPACT_ATOMS: atom_id res chain seq x y z
N MET A 1 -33.26 -38.38 0.44
CA MET A 1 -33.10 -37.01 0.94
C MET A 1 -31.62 -36.83 1.27
N THR A 2 -30.89 -36.33 0.29
CA THR A 2 -29.44 -36.13 0.40
C THR A 2 -29.22 -34.81 1.13
N THR A 3 -28.66 -34.89 2.31
CA THR A 3 -28.18 -33.73 3.07
C THR A 3 -27.26 -32.94 2.18
N VAL A 4 -27.62 -31.67 1.94
CA VAL A 4 -26.72 -30.66 1.34
C VAL A 4 -25.52 -30.57 2.27
N ALA A 5 -24.42 -31.22 1.88
CA ALA A 5 -23.14 -31.04 2.54
C ALA A 5 -22.87 -29.53 2.60
N GLU A 6 -22.55 -29.03 3.78
CA GLU A 6 -22.04 -27.67 3.98
C GLU A 6 -20.93 -27.46 2.97
N GLN A 7 -21.24 -26.75 1.89
CA GLN A 7 -20.24 -26.29 0.93
C GLN A 7 -19.29 -25.39 1.73
N THR A 8 -18.12 -25.87 2.02
CA THR A 8 -17.05 -25.08 2.65
C THR A 8 -16.95 -23.81 1.82
N LYS A 9 -17.41 -22.67 2.37
CA LYS A 9 -17.40 -21.40 1.66
C LYS A 9 -15.95 -21.06 1.37
N LEU A 10 -15.56 -21.06 0.09
CA LEU A 10 -14.25 -20.62 -0.35
C LEU A 10 -14.17 -19.12 -0.11
N ARG A 11 -13.49 -18.68 0.96
CA ARG A 11 -13.44 -17.27 1.36
C ARG A 11 -12.02 -16.73 1.27
N ILE A 12 -11.90 -15.52 0.79
CA ILE A 12 -10.63 -14.80 0.74
C ILE A 12 -10.84 -13.32 1.12
N ARG A 13 -9.99 -12.80 1.99
CA ARG A 13 -9.99 -11.38 2.32
C ARG A 13 -9.32 -10.58 1.22
N GLN A 14 -9.72 -9.33 1.03
CA GLN A 14 -9.13 -8.41 0.06
C GLN A 14 -7.58 -8.36 0.17
N THR A 15 -7.02 -8.28 1.38
CA THR A 15 -5.57 -8.27 1.59
C THR A 15 -4.88 -9.55 1.12
N HIS A 16 -5.52 -10.72 1.31
CA HIS A 16 -4.98 -11.99 0.83
C HIS A 16 -5.17 -12.14 -0.69
N LEU A 17 -6.25 -11.59 -1.23
CA LEU A 17 -6.48 -11.53 -2.67
C LEU A 17 -5.42 -10.64 -3.35
N ARG A 18 -5.06 -9.53 -2.74
CA ARG A 18 -3.95 -8.70 -3.19
C ARG A 18 -2.63 -9.49 -3.21
N HIS A 19 -2.35 -10.30 -2.19
CA HIS A 19 -1.17 -11.17 -2.22
C HIS A 19 -1.21 -12.20 -3.35
N LEU A 20 -2.40 -12.67 -3.72
CA LEU A 20 -2.58 -13.61 -4.85
C LEU A 20 -2.26 -12.94 -6.18
N GLU A 21 -2.69 -11.69 -6.38
CA GLU A 21 -2.60 -10.99 -7.66
C GLU A 21 -1.30 -10.19 -7.83
N GLU A 22 -0.91 -9.43 -6.83
CA GLU A 22 0.18 -8.47 -6.93
C GLU A 22 1.48 -8.93 -6.25
N HIS A 23 1.43 -9.97 -5.41
CA HIS A 23 2.60 -10.34 -4.61
C HIS A 23 3.01 -11.80 -4.84
N CYS A 24 2.65 -12.68 -3.92
CA CYS A 24 3.11 -14.07 -3.91
C CYS A 24 1.93 -15.03 -3.71
N PRO A 25 1.52 -15.78 -4.74
CA PRO A 25 0.41 -16.74 -4.66
C PRO A 25 0.59 -17.79 -3.55
N ALA A 26 1.81 -18.28 -3.33
CA ALA A 26 2.10 -19.21 -2.23
C ALA A 26 1.86 -18.59 -0.84
N MET A 27 2.17 -17.31 -0.66
CA MET A 27 1.87 -16.57 0.55
C MET A 27 0.35 -16.42 0.74
N ALA A 28 -0.36 -16.03 -0.32
CA ALA A 28 -1.81 -15.92 -0.30
C ALA A 28 -2.47 -17.25 0.09
N TYR A 29 -1.99 -18.37 -0.46
CA TYR A 29 -2.48 -19.71 -0.14
C TYR A 29 -2.29 -20.05 1.35
N ALA A 30 -1.11 -19.82 1.88
CA ALA A 30 -0.81 -20.07 3.29
C ALA A 30 -1.69 -19.24 4.23
N LEU A 31 -1.94 -17.96 3.89
CA LEU A 31 -2.77 -17.07 4.70
C LEU A 31 -4.26 -17.40 4.64
N SER A 32 -4.81 -17.67 3.43
CA SER A 32 -6.26 -17.78 3.21
C SER A 32 -6.79 -19.21 3.28
N VAL A 33 -6.00 -20.21 2.84
CA VAL A 33 -6.44 -21.61 2.78
C VAL A 33 -5.89 -22.42 3.96
N GLU A 34 -4.60 -22.24 4.30
CA GLU A 34 -3.97 -22.95 5.42
C GLU A 34 -4.21 -22.23 6.77
N GLY A 35 -4.76 -21.01 6.76
CA GLY A 35 -5.04 -20.24 7.98
C GLY A 35 -3.79 -19.84 8.76
N ARG A 36 -2.65 -19.74 8.12
CA ARG A 36 -1.38 -19.39 8.76
C ARG A 36 -1.28 -17.90 8.99
N GLU A 37 -0.64 -17.50 10.06
CA GLU A 37 -0.36 -16.10 10.37
C GLU A 37 1.09 -15.78 10.03
N GLY A 38 1.30 -14.64 9.36
CA GLY A 38 2.63 -14.07 9.13
C GLY A 38 3.08 -13.19 10.30
N PRO A 39 4.38 -12.90 10.39
CA PRO A 39 4.86 -11.95 11.39
C PRO A 39 4.30 -10.56 11.11
N SER A 40 3.81 -9.89 12.16
CA SER A 40 3.38 -8.49 12.08
C SER A 40 4.60 -7.57 11.96
N GLY A 41 4.53 -6.59 11.08
CA GLY A 41 5.56 -5.56 10.99
C GLY A 41 5.43 -4.51 12.11
N PRO A 42 6.54 -3.82 12.45
CA PRO A 42 6.51 -2.78 13.50
C PRO A 42 5.56 -1.60 13.19
N GLY A 43 5.17 -1.43 11.93
CA GLY A 43 4.23 -0.40 11.50
C GLY A 43 2.75 -0.82 11.50
N ALA A 44 2.45 -2.10 11.68
CA ALA A 44 1.08 -2.61 11.57
C ALA A 44 0.15 -2.03 12.65
N GLU A 45 0.58 -2.08 13.92
CA GLU A 45 -0.18 -1.55 15.06
C GLU A 45 -0.42 -0.04 14.92
N ARG A 46 0.60 0.70 14.48
CA ARG A 46 0.47 2.14 14.18
C ARG A 46 -0.52 2.41 13.04
N GLY A 47 -0.45 1.63 11.97
CA GLY A 47 -1.39 1.75 10.85
C GLY A 47 -2.84 1.54 11.32
N THR A 48 -3.09 0.47 12.07
CA THR A 48 -4.40 0.19 12.67
C THR A 48 -4.88 1.33 13.55
N ALA A 49 -4.02 1.89 14.40
CA ALA A 49 -4.37 3.01 15.27
C ALA A 49 -4.78 4.27 14.48
N VAL A 50 -4.18 4.55 13.31
CA VAL A 50 -4.59 5.68 12.45
C VAL A 50 -5.97 5.43 11.85
N HIS A 51 -6.29 4.20 11.41
CA HIS A 51 -7.62 3.85 10.92
C HIS A 51 -8.67 3.98 12.03
N ASP A 52 -8.35 3.56 13.26
CA ASP A 52 -9.25 3.71 14.41
C ASP A 52 -9.49 5.19 14.77
N VAL A 53 -8.47 6.05 14.65
CA VAL A 53 -8.67 7.51 14.80
C VAL A 53 -9.65 8.03 13.76
N PHE A 54 -9.45 7.64 12.51
CA PHE A 54 -10.29 8.08 11.41
C PHE A 54 -11.75 7.63 11.63
N ASP A 55 -11.98 6.35 11.93
CA ASP A 55 -13.32 5.82 12.19
C ASP A 55 -14.02 6.49 13.36
N ARG A 56 -13.30 6.70 14.48
CA ARG A 56 -13.85 7.41 15.65
C ARG A 56 -14.21 8.85 15.35
N TYR A 57 -13.37 9.52 14.56
CA TYR A 57 -13.65 10.91 14.17
C TYR A 57 -14.87 11.01 13.25
N VAL A 58 -14.97 10.17 12.23
CA VAL A 58 -16.16 10.09 11.37
C VAL A 58 -17.41 9.76 12.17
N THR A 59 -17.37 8.76 13.05
CA THR A 59 -18.48 8.39 13.93
C THR A 59 -18.89 9.54 14.85
N HIS A 60 -17.92 10.31 15.36
CA HIS A 60 -18.20 11.50 16.17
C HIS A 60 -18.93 12.56 15.34
N LEU A 61 -18.43 12.91 14.15
CA LEU A 61 -19.04 13.88 13.24
C LEU A 61 -20.48 13.50 12.87
N TYR A 62 -20.71 12.22 12.59
CA TYR A 62 -22.06 11.69 12.32
C TYR A 62 -23.02 11.93 13.48
N ARG A 63 -22.57 11.64 14.72
CA ARG A 63 -23.39 11.81 15.94
C ARG A 63 -23.78 13.27 16.21
N ILE A 64 -22.84 14.19 16.03
CA ILE A 64 -23.08 15.61 16.31
C ILE A 64 -23.69 16.37 15.11
N GLY A 65 -23.74 15.75 13.93
CA GLY A 65 -24.30 16.35 12.71
C GLY A 65 -23.48 17.51 12.16
N ARG A 66 -22.17 17.50 12.34
CA ARG A 66 -21.23 18.54 11.85
C ARG A 66 -20.35 18.00 10.75
N GLN A 67 -19.87 18.89 9.88
CA GLN A 67 -18.92 18.56 8.84
C GLN A 67 -17.48 18.45 9.35
N THR A 68 -17.15 19.17 10.41
CA THR A 68 -15.83 19.19 11.07
C THR A 68 -16.02 19.46 12.56
N ASP A 69 -15.12 18.91 13.39
CA ASP A 69 -15.02 19.22 14.83
C ASP A 69 -13.60 18.95 15.33
N TRP A 70 -12.73 19.94 15.19
CA TRP A 70 -11.32 19.82 15.52
C TRP A 70 -11.09 19.63 17.02
N ASP A 71 -11.97 20.19 17.86
CA ASP A 71 -11.85 20.15 19.32
C ASP A 71 -12.09 18.73 19.88
N ALA A 72 -12.67 17.82 19.10
CA ALA A 72 -12.89 16.43 19.50
C ALA A 72 -11.59 15.59 19.49
N MET A 73 -10.60 15.96 18.70
CA MET A 73 -9.43 15.12 18.42
C MET A 73 -8.62 14.76 19.69
N PRO A 74 -8.35 15.68 20.65
CA PRO A 74 -7.64 15.32 21.88
C PRO A 74 -8.35 14.24 22.69
N GLN A 75 -9.69 14.26 22.73
CA GLN A 75 -10.47 13.25 23.45
C GLN A 75 -10.46 11.90 22.73
N ILE A 76 -10.53 11.89 21.40
CA ILE A 76 -10.44 10.68 20.58
C ILE A 76 -9.08 10.01 20.80
N LEU A 77 -7.99 10.79 20.76
CA LEU A 77 -6.63 10.29 21.00
C LEU A 77 -6.45 9.77 22.43
N ALA A 78 -6.99 10.46 23.44
CA ALA A 78 -6.92 9.99 24.82
C ALA A 78 -7.58 8.62 25.01
N GLY A 79 -8.73 8.40 24.37
CA GLY A 79 -9.40 7.08 24.35
C GLY A 79 -8.57 6.02 23.63
N LEU A 80 -7.94 6.38 22.52
CA LEU A 80 -7.11 5.47 21.73
C LEU A 80 -5.88 4.96 22.51
N TRP A 81 -5.21 5.81 23.27
CA TRP A 81 -3.99 5.42 23.99
C TRP A 81 -4.21 4.31 25.02
N ALA A 82 -5.41 4.20 25.55
CA ALA A 82 -5.76 3.10 26.47
C ALA A 82 -5.81 1.74 25.75
N GLU A 83 -6.19 1.71 24.49
CA GLU A 83 -6.31 0.50 23.68
C GLU A 83 -4.98 0.08 23.04
N TYR A 84 -4.07 1.05 22.85
CA TYR A 84 -2.75 0.83 22.26
C TYR A 84 -1.60 1.13 23.25
N PRO A 85 -1.50 0.38 24.36
CA PRO A 85 -0.52 0.67 25.43
C PRO A 85 0.94 0.43 25.00
N ARG A 86 1.16 -0.34 23.93
CA ARG A 86 2.51 -0.71 23.43
C ARG A 86 3.12 0.31 22.48
N LEU A 87 2.35 1.27 22.01
CA LEU A 87 2.87 2.33 21.14
C LEU A 87 3.88 3.20 21.90
N SER A 88 5.06 3.39 21.29
CA SER A 88 6.09 4.29 21.83
C SER A 88 5.61 5.73 21.79
N TYR A 89 6.34 6.62 22.51
CA TYR A 89 6.05 8.05 22.51
C TYR A 89 6.10 8.62 21.09
N GLU A 90 7.15 8.30 20.31
CA GLU A 90 7.30 8.77 18.93
C GLU A 90 6.17 8.25 18.01
N GLN A 91 5.71 7.01 18.23
CA GLN A 91 4.58 6.48 17.48
C GLN A 91 3.28 7.20 17.79
N ARG A 92 3.06 7.58 19.06
CA ARG A 92 1.88 8.35 19.48
C ARG A 92 1.92 9.78 18.93
N GLU A 93 3.08 10.43 18.93
CA GLU A 93 3.25 11.74 18.28
C GLU A 93 2.97 11.67 16.78
N ASP A 94 3.49 10.65 16.10
CA ASP A 94 3.23 10.42 14.68
C ASP A 94 1.75 10.21 14.37
N ILE A 95 1.04 9.44 15.19
CA ILE A 95 -0.41 9.23 15.06
C ILE A 95 -1.18 10.52 15.36
N ALA A 96 -0.78 11.28 16.37
CA ALA A 96 -1.42 12.55 16.71
C ALA A 96 -1.29 13.57 15.57
N ALA A 97 -0.12 13.68 14.95
CA ALA A 97 0.08 14.55 13.78
C ALA A 97 -0.81 14.12 12.59
N GLN A 98 -0.96 12.82 12.36
CA GLN A 98 -1.85 12.32 11.32
C GLN A 98 -3.34 12.56 11.66
N ALA A 99 -3.70 12.48 12.93
CA ALA A 99 -5.05 12.77 13.43
C ALA A 99 -5.44 14.23 13.20
N GLU A 100 -4.52 15.17 13.51
CA GLU A 100 -4.70 16.59 13.21
C GLU A 100 -4.91 16.81 11.71
N THR A 101 -4.09 16.15 10.89
CA THR A 101 -4.19 16.20 9.44
C THR A 101 -5.54 15.67 8.93
N ILE A 102 -6.03 14.54 9.47
CA ILE A 102 -7.35 14.00 9.15
C ILE A 102 -8.44 15.04 9.46
N ALA A 103 -8.39 15.67 10.65
CA ALA A 103 -9.37 16.67 11.03
C ALA A 103 -9.38 17.90 10.12
N GLN A 104 -8.20 18.27 9.56
CA GLN A 104 -8.07 19.40 8.66
C GLN A 104 -8.61 19.15 7.25
N VAL A 105 -8.49 17.92 6.74
CA VAL A 105 -8.79 17.63 5.33
C VAL A 105 -10.11 16.90 5.12
N LEU A 106 -10.61 16.22 6.15
CA LEU A 106 -11.90 15.53 6.06
C LEU A 106 -13.04 16.53 6.15
N VAL A 107 -13.81 16.64 5.08
CA VAL A 107 -15.11 17.32 5.07
C VAL A 107 -16.19 16.24 5.05
N PHE A 108 -16.81 16.02 6.21
CA PHE A 108 -17.81 14.99 6.38
C PHE A 108 -19.15 15.41 5.77
N ASN A 109 -19.72 14.55 4.92
CA ASN A 109 -21.04 14.76 4.34
C ASN A 109 -22.04 13.77 4.95
N ARG A 110 -22.89 14.26 5.87
CA ARG A 110 -23.87 13.43 6.57
C ARG A 110 -24.91 12.80 5.66
N ASP A 111 -25.33 13.53 4.64
CA ASP A 111 -26.44 13.10 3.76
C ASP A 111 -26.02 11.98 2.82
N ARG A 112 -24.71 11.88 2.53
CA ARG A 112 -24.13 10.83 1.69
C ARG A 112 -23.44 9.74 2.49
N TYR A 113 -23.18 9.95 3.78
CA TYR A 113 -22.45 8.99 4.62
C TYR A 113 -23.18 7.65 4.70
N TYR A 114 -22.54 6.61 4.20
CA TYR A 114 -23.04 5.24 4.29
C TYR A 114 -22.42 4.49 5.48
N GLY A 115 -21.10 4.55 5.65
CA GLY A 115 -20.42 3.90 6.75
C GLY A 115 -18.90 4.11 6.75
N SER A 116 -18.27 3.81 7.88
CA SER A 116 -16.83 3.67 8.03
C SER A 116 -16.51 2.29 8.57
N GLU A 117 -15.36 1.71 8.17
CA GLU A 117 -14.98 0.32 8.49
C GLU A 117 -16.09 -0.69 8.13
N GLU A 118 -16.86 -0.40 7.07
CA GLU A 118 -18.03 -1.17 6.69
C GLU A 118 -17.67 -2.48 6.01
N PRO A 119 -18.15 -3.63 6.49
CA PRO A 119 -17.85 -4.93 5.90
C PRO A 119 -18.71 -5.21 4.67
N PHE A 120 -18.07 -5.62 3.59
CA PHE A 120 -18.73 -6.07 2.36
C PHE A 120 -18.23 -7.45 1.94
N GLU A 121 -19.10 -8.21 1.25
CA GLU A 121 -18.72 -9.46 0.62
C GLU A 121 -19.37 -9.61 -0.76
N ALA A 122 -18.65 -10.23 -1.69
CA ALA A 122 -19.17 -10.56 -3.02
C ALA A 122 -18.83 -11.99 -3.41
N ALA A 123 -19.77 -12.65 -4.07
CA ALA A 123 -19.61 -14.01 -4.57
C ALA A 123 -19.08 -13.99 -6.01
N ILE A 124 -17.87 -14.49 -6.21
CA ILE A 124 -17.22 -14.59 -7.52
C ILE A 124 -17.50 -15.99 -8.10
N PRO A 125 -18.14 -16.11 -9.25
CA PRO A 125 -18.32 -17.39 -9.91
C PRO A 125 -16.98 -17.97 -10.39
N LEU A 126 -16.74 -19.24 -10.14
CA LEU A 126 -15.57 -19.96 -10.62
C LEU A 126 -15.92 -20.72 -11.91
N PRO A 127 -14.95 -20.94 -12.81
CA PRO A 127 -15.17 -21.68 -14.07
C PRO A 127 -15.78 -23.07 -13.92
N ASP A 128 -15.56 -23.72 -12.77
CA ASP A 128 -16.10 -25.07 -12.48
C ASP A 128 -17.51 -25.04 -11.84
N GLY A 129 -18.14 -23.89 -11.75
CA GLY A 129 -19.48 -23.70 -11.19
C GLY A 129 -19.53 -23.49 -9.68
N ARG A 130 -18.41 -23.62 -8.96
CA ARG A 130 -18.30 -23.20 -7.55
C ARG A 130 -18.35 -21.68 -7.44
N ARG A 131 -18.43 -21.17 -6.22
CA ARG A 131 -18.35 -19.74 -5.90
C ARG A 131 -17.31 -19.49 -4.82
N ALA A 132 -16.49 -18.49 -5.02
CA ALA A 132 -15.62 -17.95 -3.99
C ALA A 132 -16.22 -16.66 -3.43
N VAL A 133 -16.04 -16.40 -2.15
CA VAL A 133 -16.50 -15.18 -1.49
C VAL A 133 -15.28 -14.29 -1.19
N VAL A 134 -15.24 -13.14 -1.84
CA VAL A 134 -14.27 -12.08 -1.53
C VAL A 134 -14.86 -11.20 -0.44
N THR A 135 -14.09 -10.90 0.60
CA THR A 135 -14.51 -10.02 1.71
C THR A 135 -13.56 -8.85 1.83
N GLY A 136 -14.11 -7.68 2.14
CA GLY A 136 -13.34 -6.47 2.41
C GLY A 136 -14.02 -5.62 3.47
N ARG A 137 -13.27 -4.66 4.01
CA ARG A 137 -13.77 -3.64 4.91
C ARG A 137 -13.34 -2.30 4.35
N ILE A 138 -14.30 -1.44 4.11
CA ILE A 138 -14.10 -0.14 3.46
C ILE A 138 -13.93 0.91 4.54
N ASP A 139 -12.80 1.64 4.50
CA ASP A 139 -12.46 2.62 5.53
C ASP A 139 -13.49 3.75 5.60
N TYR A 140 -13.99 4.21 4.44
CA TYR A 140 -15.01 5.24 4.36
C TYR A 140 -15.80 5.15 3.06
N LEU A 141 -17.12 5.16 3.17
CA LEU A 141 -18.05 5.08 2.05
C LEU A 141 -19.11 6.18 2.13
N GLU A 142 -19.24 6.92 1.06
CA GLU A 142 -20.38 7.80 0.78
C GLU A 142 -21.22 7.23 -0.38
N VAL A 143 -22.53 7.41 -0.32
CA VAL A 143 -23.46 6.99 -1.38
C VAL A 143 -24.41 8.14 -1.70
N ASP A 144 -24.46 8.51 -2.96
CA ASP A 144 -25.47 9.39 -3.53
C ASP A 144 -26.47 8.52 -4.29
N ALA A 145 -27.57 8.18 -3.63
CA ALA A 145 -28.58 7.29 -4.19
C ALA A 145 -29.33 7.92 -5.38
N ASP A 146 -29.46 9.25 -5.38
CA ASP A 146 -30.19 9.99 -6.44
C ASP A 146 -29.36 10.04 -7.72
N GLU A 147 -28.03 10.15 -7.60
CA GLU A 147 -27.10 10.15 -8.74
C GLU A 147 -26.60 8.75 -9.12
N GLY A 148 -26.92 7.72 -8.33
CA GLY A 148 -26.41 6.36 -8.53
C GLY A 148 -24.87 6.26 -8.39
N ARG A 149 -24.27 7.09 -7.53
CA ARG A 149 -22.82 7.21 -7.35
C ARG A 149 -22.41 6.85 -5.93
N ALA A 150 -21.25 6.26 -5.79
CA ALA A 150 -20.61 6.08 -4.49
C ALA A 150 -19.17 6.61 -4.53
N LEU A 151 -18.65 7.03 -3.36
CA LEU A 151 -17.30 7.47 -3.17
C LEU A 151 -16.64 6.63 -2.08
N ILE A 152 -15.55 5.96 -2.44
CA ILE A 152 -14.71 5.22 -1.51
C ILE A 152 -13.49 6.08 -1.17
N SER A 153 -13.18 6.22 0.12
CA SER A 153 -11.90 6.77 0.56
C SER A 153 -11.15 5.71 1.37
N ASP A 154 -9.97 5.37 0.92
CA ASP A 154 -9.09 4.42 1.60
C ASP A 154 -7.95 5.18 2.29
N VAL A 155 -7.74 4.91 3.57
CA VAL A 155 -6.84 5.66 4.46
C VAL A 155 -5.42 5.08 4.38
N LYS A 156 -4.44 5.91 4.05
CA LYS A 156 -3.03 5.51 3.92
C LYS A 156 -2.15 6.26 4.91
N SER A 157 -1.66 5.55 5.92
CA SER A 157 -0.80 6.06 7.00
C SER A 157 0.69 5.87 6.75
N ASN A 158 1.10 5.33 5.59
CA ASN A 158 2.49 5.07 5.25
C ASN A 158 3.21 6.32 4.70
N HIS A 159 4.53 6.21 4.51
CA HIS A 159 5.35 7.29 3.94
C HIS A 159 5.40 7.28 2.40
N ALA A 160 4.69 6.38 1.75
CA ALA A 160 4.69 6.32 0.30
C ALA A 160 3.89 7.50 -0.28
N ILE A 161 4.47 8.14 -1.28
CA ILE A 161 3.81 9.16 -2.08
C ILE A 161 3.59 8.53 -3.43
N TRP A 162 2.33 8.47 -3.84
CA TRP A 162 1.96 7.85 -5.10
C TRP A 162 1.56 8.91 -6.13
N PRO A 163 1.82 8.67 -7.41
CA PRO A 163 1.29 9.50 -8.47
C PRO A 163 -0.23 9.33 -8.58
N ASP A 164 -0.92 10.34 -9.09
CA ASP A 164 -2.37 10.31 -9.29
C ASP A 164 -2.80 9.12 -10.18
N SER A 165 -2.00 8.79 -11.20
CA SER A 165 -2.25 7.66 -12.10
C SER A 165 -2.33 6.29 -11.41
N LYS A 166 -1.68 6.14 -10.24
CA LYS A 166 -1.71 4.87 -9.50
C LYS A 166 -3.07 4.60 -8.87
N VAL A 167 -3.90 5.60 -8.66
CA VAL A 167 -5.20 5.45 -7.97
C VAL A 167 -6.18 4.66 -8.83
N GLN A 168 -6.22 4.91 -10.15
CA GLN A 168 -7.08 4.17 -11.07
C GLN A 168 -6.72 2.68 -11.15
N ASP A 169 -5.43 2.37 -11.01
CA ASP A 169 -4.90 1.00 -11.08
C ASP A 169 -4.76 0.35 -9.69
N ASP A 170 -5.17 1.02 -8.61
CA ASP A 170 -5.04 0.47 -7.26
C ASP A 170 -5.94 -0.75 -7.08
N PHE A 171 -5.32 -1.89 -6.84
CA PHE A 171 -6.00 -3.17 -6.69
C PHE A 171 -7.02 -3.17 -5.54
N GLN A 172 -6.73 -2.47 -4.44
CA GLN A 172 -7.60 -2.40 -3.28
C GLN A 172 -8.86 -1.60 -3.60
N LEU A 173 -8.72 -0.42 -4.23
CA LEU A 173 -9.86 0.40 -4.64
C LEU A 173 -10.73 -0.32 -5.68
N ARG A 174 -10.10 -1.00 -6.65
CA ARG A 174 -10.84 -1.82 -7.64
C ARG A 174 -11.62 -2.95 -6.97
N THR A 175 -11.03 -3.61 -5.98
CA THR A 175 -11.72 -4.66 -5.21
C THR A 175 -12.87 -4.07 -4.39
N TYR A 176 -12.68 -2.93 -3.74
CA TYR A 176 -13.73 -2.27 -2.98
C TYR A 176 -14.87 -1.76 -3.87
N ALA A 177 -14.55 -1.20 -5.04
CA ALA A 177 -15.57 -0.80 -6.01
C ALA A 177 -16.43 -2.00 -6.46
N MET A 178 -15.82 -3.14 -6.74
CA MET A 178 -16.53 -4.39 -7.02
C MET A 178 -17.46 -4.77 -5.85
N LEU A 179 -16.97 -4.71 -4.61
CA LEU A 179 -17.79 -5.04 -3.43
C LEU A 179 -18.98 -4.09 -3.29
N VAL A 180 -18.79 -2.79 -3.48
CA VAL A 180 -19.89 -1.80 -3.41
C VAL A 180 -20.91 -2.05 -4.50
N LEU A 181 -20.49 -2.19 -5.76
CA LEU A 181 -21.39 -2.40 -6.89
C LEU A 181 -22.20 -3.71 -6.80
N GLU A 182 -21.64 -4.77 -6.19
CA GLU A 182 -22.38 -6.02 -5.95
C GLU A 182 -23.42 -5.90 -4.83
N ASN A 183 -23.17 -5.10 -3.82
CA ASN A 183 -24.05 -4.99 -2.66
C ASN A 183 -25.07 -3.84 -2.76
N LEU A 184 -24.78 -2.82 -3.57
CA LEU A 184 -25.64 -1.66 -3.77
C LEU A 184 -26.12 -1.57 -5.23
N PRO A 185 -27.23 -2.26 -5.58
CA PRO A 185 -27.67 -2.35 -6.98
C PRO A 185 -28.05 -1.01 -7.62
N HIS A 186 -28.40 0.00 -6.81
CA HIS A 186 -28.74 1.35 -7.26
C HIS A 186 -27.49 2.20 -7.58
N VAL A 187 -26.29 1.76 -7.16
CA VAL A 187 -25.03 2.41 -7.52
C VAL A 187 -24.54 1.89 -8.87
N GLU A 188 -24.27 2.80 -9.78
CA GLU A 188 -23.77 2.49 -11.13
C GLU A 188 -22.29 2.80 -11.28
N VAL A 189 -21.80 3.80 -10.54
CA VAL A 189 -20.44 4.32 -10.62
C VAL A 189 -19.85 4.46 -9.22
N VAL A 190 -18.63 4.00 -9.06
CA VAL A 190 -17.84 4.19 -7.83
C VAL A 190 -16.62 5.05 -8.15
N GLU A 191 -16.48 6.15 -7.42
CA GLU A 191 -15.27 6.96 -7.39
C GLU A 191 -14.36 6.44 -6.25
N GLY A 192 -13.07 6.23 -6.56
CA GLY A 192 -12.06 5.82 -5.59
C GLY A 192 -11.07 6.92 -5.30
N ARG A 193 -10.73 7.11 -4.03
CA ARG A 193 -9.67 8.03 -3.62
C ARG A 193 -8.86 7.48 -2.45
N LEU A 194 -7.61 7.93 -2.34
CA LEU A 194 -6.71 7.60 -1.24
C LEU A 194 -6.51 8.82 -0.38
N LEU A 195 -6.75 8.70 0.93
CA LEU A 195 -6.42 9.75 1.90
C LEU A 195 -5.00 9.48 2.43
N LEU A 196 -4.05 10.30 2.02
CA LEU A 196 -2.68 10.27 2.55
C LEU A 196 -2.60 11.08 3.84
N THR A 197 -2.80 10.43 4.99
CA THR A 197 -2.94 11.10 6.29
C THR A 197 -1.71 11.89 6.71
N ARG A 198 -0.50 11.45 6.32
CA ARG A 198 0.74 12.18 6.59
C ARG A 198 0.90 13.46 5.80
N TYR A 199 0.20 13.59 4.70
CA TYR A 199 0.38 14.69 3.74
C TYR A 199 -0.86 15.56 3.64
N GLY A 200 -1.92 15.23 4.34
CA GLY A 200 -3.15 16.01 4.36
C GLY A 200 -3.79 16.18 3.00
N ARG A 201 -3.81 15.11 2.19
CA ARG A 201 -4.35 15.22 0.84
C ARG A 201 -5.01 13.94 0.36
N TYR A 202 -5.95 14.12 -0.53
CA TYR A 202 -6.54 13.05 -1.31
C TYR A 202 -5.81 12.86 -2.64
N LEU A 203 -5.78 11.61 -3.11
CA LEU A 203 -5.39 11.26 -4.48
C LEU A 203 -6.60 10.60 -5.17
N PRO A 204 -6.79 10.81 -6.49
CA PRO A 204 -5.99 11.68 -7.33
C PRO A 204 -6.23 13.17 -6.99
N GLN A 205 -5.23 14.01 -7.20
CA GLN A 205 -5.38 15.47 -7.06
C GLN A 205 -5.99 16.08 -8.32
N LYS A 206 -5.81 15.42 -9.47
CA LYS A 206 -6.38 15.82 -10.76
C LYS A 206 -7.08 14.63 -11.39
N GLY A 207 -8.28 14.87 -11.89
CA GLY A 207 -9.12 13.82 -12.43
C GLY A 207 -9.80 12.99 -11.34
N GLU A 208 -10.42 11.90 -11.73
CA GLU A 208 -11.16 10.97 -10.88
C GLU A 208 -10.74 9.54 -11.21
N ALA A 209 -10.66 8.67 -10.20
CA ALA A 209 -10.52 7.24 -10.40
C ALA A 209 -11.92 6.61 -10.38
N ILE A 210 -12.39 6.24 -11.55
CA ILE A 210 -13.78 5.79 -11.76
C ILE A 210 -13.80 4.30 -12.07
N PHE A 211 -14.73 3.61 -11.40
CA PHE A 211 -14.99 2.19 -11.59
C PHE A 211 -16.48 1.98 -11.92
N THR A 212 -16.74 1.33 -13.04
CA THR A 212 -18.09 1.01 -13.51
C THR A 212 -18.45 -0.46 -13.30
N ARG A 213 -19.72 -0.83 -13.53
CA ARG A 213 -20.13 -2.25 -13.53
C ARG A 213 -19.40 -3.06 -14.59
N GLU A 214 -19.18 -2.51 -15.77
CA GLU A 214 -18.43 -3.18 -16.85
C GLU A 214 -17.00 -3.49 -16.42
N ASP A 215 -16.30 -2.52 -15.80
CA ASP A 215 -14.94 -2.73 -15.26
C ASP A 215 -14.93 -3.83 -14.20
N THR A 216 -15.93 -3.85 -13.32
CA THR A 216 -16.03 -4.87 -12.26
C THR A 216 -16.40 -6.24 -12.78
N ASP A 217 -17.20 -6.36 -13.83
CA ASP A 217 -17.54 -7.65 -14.43
C ASP A 217 -16.32 -8.27 -15.13
N ALA A 218 -15.53 -7.47 -15.85
CA ALA A 218 -14.27 -7.91 -16.41
C ALA A 218 -13.28 -8.34 -15.31
N PHE A 219 -13.22 -7.59 -14.22
CA PHE A 219 -12.37 -7.90 -13.05
C PHE A 219 -12.82 -9.20 -12.36
N LYS A 220 -14.13 -9.41 -12.14
CA LYS A 220 -14.68 -10.66 -11.58
C LYS A 220 -14.36 -11.88 -12.45
N ALA A 221 -14.48 -11.75 -13.77
CA ALA A 221 -14.14 -12.82 -14.69
C ALA A 221 -12.66 -13.22 -14.58
N HIS A 222 -11.75 -12.23 -14.54
CA HIS A 222 -10.32 -12.47 -14.27
C HIS A 222 -10.12 -13.19 -12.94
N LEU A 223 -10.67 -12.64 -11.85
CA LEU A 223 -10.55 -13.22 -10.51
C LEU A 223 -11.07 -14.64 -10.42
N GLY A 224 -12.14 -15.00 -11.13
CA GLY A 224 -12.72 -16.33 -11.12
C GLY A 224 -11.72 -17.43 -11.48
N HIS A 225 -10.94 -17.22 -12.54
CA HIS A 225 -9.89 -18.15 -12.96
C HIS A 225 -8.75 -18.26 -11.94
N ARG A 226 -8.31 -17.12 -11.39
CA ARG A 226 -7.23 -17.06 -10.41
C ARG A 226 -7.64 -17.72 -9.09
N LEU A 227 -8.84 -17.42 -8.61
CA LEU A 227 -9.40 -17.99 -7.39
C LEU A 227 -9.62 -19.49 -7.49
N GLN A 228 -10.07 -19.98 -8.65
CA GLN A 228 -10.17 -21.43 -8.87
C GLN A 228 -8.79 -22.09 -8.75
N ALA A 229 -7.78 -21.58 -9.45
CA ALA A 229 -6.42 -22.11 -9.38
C ALA A 229 -5.84 -22.04 -7.95
N HIS A 230 -6.17 -20.98 -7.21
CA HIS A 230 -5.78 -20.79 -5.83
C HIS A 230 -6.41 -21.83 -4.90
N PHE A 231 -7.73 -21.96 -4.88
CA PHE A 231 -8.43 -22.90 -4.01
C PHE A 231 -8.21 -24.38 -4.38
N ASP A 232 -7.88 -24.65 -5.65
CA ASP A 232 -7.44 -25.99 -6.09
C ASP A 232 -5.98 -26.30 -5.68
N GLY A 233 -5.29 -25.36 -5.06
CA GLY A 233 -3.90 -25.50 -4.61
C GLY A 233 -2.86 -25.50 -5.73
N ARG A 234 -3.26 -25.17 -6.97
CA ARG A 234 -2.34 -25.14 -8.12
C ARG A 234 -1.27 -24.05 -7.96
N LEU A 235 -1.59 -22.94 -7.29
CA LEU A 235 -0.70 -21.81 -7.08
C LEU A 235 0.09 -21.86 -5.75
N ARG A 236 -0.13 -22.90 -4.91
CA ARG A 236 0.49 -23.02 -3.57
C ARG A 236 2.03 -23.06 -3.59
N ARG A 237 2.64 -23.38 -4.71
CA ARG A 237 4.10 -23.46 -4.88
C ARG A 237 4.67 -22.34 -5.75
N GLU A 238 3.84 -21.43 -6.18
CA GLU A 238 4.26 -20.28 -6.96
C GLU A 238 4.79 -19.22 -5.99
N HIS A 239 6.13 -19.18 -5.86
CA HIS A 239 6.84 -18.29 -4.98
C HIS A 239 7.40 -17.11 -5.76
N VAL A 240 6.96 -15.91 -5.42
CA VAL A 240 7.43 -14.65 -6.01
C VAL A 240 8.16 -13.85 -4.95
N PRO A 241 9.43 -13.46 -5.16
CA PRO A 241 10.20 -12.67 -4.21
C PRO A 241 9.77 -11.21 -4.23
N GLY A 242 9.77 -10.56 -3.06
CA GLY A 242 9.48 -9.14 -2.94
C GLY A 242 9.54 -8.65 -1.50
N THR A 243 9.22 -7.37 -1.29
CA THR A 243 9.23 -6.75 0.05
C THR A 243 8.26 -7.41 1.02
N TRP A 244 7.20 -8.05 0.52
CA TRP A 244 6.23 -8.82 1.30
C TRP A 244 6.81 -10.07 1.95
N CYS A 245 7.98 -10.57 1.50
CA CYS A 245 8.63 -11.74 2.10
C CYS A 245 8.94 -11.57 3.59
N GLN A 246 9.12 -10.35 4.06
CA GLN A 246 9.34 -10.08 5.49
C GLN A 246 8.13 -10.44 6.38
N TYR A 247 6.92 -10.45 5.79
CA TYR A 247 5.66 -10.77 6.49
C TYR A 247 5.12 -12.16 6.12
N CYS A 248 5.89 -12.93 5.33
CA CYS A 248 5.40 -14.18 4.74
C CYS A 248 5.43 -15.34 5.75
N PRO A 249 4.29 -16.05 5.97
CA PRO A 249 4.23 -17.19 6.89
C PRO A 249 4.99 -18.42 6.40
N VAL A 250 5.25 -18.52 5.08
CA VAL A 250 6.02 -19.63 4.49
C VAL A 250 7.52 -19.33 4.35
N ARG A 251 7.97 -18.19 4.88
CA ARG A 251 9.39 -17.83 4.96
C ARG A 251 10.12 -18.72 5.97
N ARG A 252 10.18 -20.03 5.72
CA ARG A 252 10.87 -21.01 6.56
C ARG A 252 11.72 -21.94 5.71
N PRO A 253 12.83 -22.46 6.28
CA PRO A 253 13.61 -23.49 5.62
C PRO A 253 12.74 -24.67 5.22
N GLY A 254 12.81 -25.06 3.95
CA GLY A 254 12.07 -26.21 3.42
C GLY A 254 10.68 -25.92 2.87
N GLU A 255 10.04 -24.79 3.17
CA GLU A 255 8.71 -24.46 2.67
C GLU A 255 8.76 -23.55 1.42
N CYS A 256 9.49 -22.44 1.47
CA CYS A 256 9.66 -21.56 0.32
C CYS A 256 10.88 -21.99 -0.51
N THR A 257 10.67 -22.25 -1.81
CA THR A 257 11.75 -22.67 -2.72
C THR A 257 12.82 -21.59 -2.89
N LEU A 258 12.44 -20.32 -2.87
CA LEU A 258 13.35 -19.19 -2.93
C LEU A 258 14.25 -19.13 -1.69
N TRP A 259 13.68 -19.44 -0.53
CA TRP A 259 14.41 -19.47 0.74
C TRP A 259 15.39 -20.65 0.84
N ARG A 260 15.11 -21.77 0.14
CA ARG A 260 16.04 -22.92 0.01
C ARG A 260 17.32 -22.55 -0.71
N SER A 261 17.25 -21.71 -1.74
CA SER A 261 18.43 -21.30 -2.51
C SER A 261 19.42 -20.46 -1.70
N TYR A 262 19.02 -19.93 -0.55
CA TYR A 262 19.91 -19.24 0.39
C TYR A 262 20.49 -20.16 1.49
N ASN A 263 20.41 -21.50 1.36
CA ASN A 263 20.72 -22.45 2.42
C ASN A 263 20.04 -22.16 3.77
N GLY A 264 18.97 -21.54 3.69
CA GLY A 264 17.80 -21.16 4.45
C GLY A 264 17.68 -21.39 5.91
N THR A 265 18.71 -21.37 6.70
CA THR A 265 18.57 -21.17 8.13
C THR A 265 18.62 -19.68 8.43
N THR A 266 17.50 -19.13 8.92
CA THR A 266 17.56 -17.82 9.57
C THR A 266 18.52 -17.96 10.76
N PRO A 267 19.68 -17.30 10.75
CA PRO A 267 20.58 -17.39 11.89
C PRO A 267 19.85 -16.86 13.13
N PRO A 268 20.05 -17.46 14.31
CA PRO A 268 19.51 -16.90 15.53
C PRO A 268 20.07 -15.49 15.73
N PRO A 269 19.34 -14.60 16.44
CA PRO A 269 19.86 -13.28 16.79
C PRO A 269 21.24 -13.43 17.45
N PRO A 270 22.23 -12.62 17.02
CA PRO A 270 23.57 -12.72 17.59
C PRO A 270 23.54 -12.27 19.06
N ALA A 271 23.90 -13.16 19.98
CA ALA A 271 23.99 -12.87 21.41
C ALA A 271 25.38 -12.35 21.84
N THR A 272 26.40 -12.49 20.98
CA THR A 272 27.77 -12.07 21.29
C THR A 272 28.36 -11.26 20.14
N TYR A 273 29.36 -10.41 20.45
CA TYR A 273 30.12 -9.66 19.43
C TYR A 273 30.71 -10.57 18.33
N TYR A 274 31.21 -11.75 18.71
CA TYR A 274 31.74 -12.72 17.76
C TYR A 274 30.66 -13.22 16.78
N GLN A 275 29.47 -13.53 17.28
CA GLN A 275 28.33 -13.95 16.45
C GLN A 275 27.86 -12.83 15.54
N ALA A 276 27.78 -11.59 16.03
CA ALA A 276 27.45 -10.42 15.23
C ALA A 276 28.48 -10.19 14.11
N ARG A 277 29.77 -10.30 14.42
CA ARG A 277 30.85 -10.19 13.42
C ARG A 277 30.80 -11.29 12.37
N LYS A 278 30.47 -12.52 12.75
CA LYS A 278 30.28 -13.63 11.80
C LYS A 278 29.10 -13.36 10.87
N LEU A 279 27.98 -12.90 11.42
CA LEU A 279 26.80 -12.54 10.63
C LEU A 279 27.10 -11.38 9.68
N ALA A 280 27.79 -10.34 10.12
CA ALA A 280 28.20 -9.22 9.28
C ALA A 280 29.05 -9.66 8.09
N ARG A 281 30.00 -10.58 8.30
CA ARG A 281 30.81 -11.17 7.21
C ARG A 281 29.95 -11.95 6.22
N GLN A 282 28.93 -12.67 6.68
CA GLN A 282 28.00 -13.38 5.81
C GLN A 282 27.17 -12.40 4.97
N VAL A 283 26.69 -11.30 5.57
CA VAL A 283 25.98 -10.24 4.85
C VAL A 283 26.86 -9.64 3.75
N MET A 284 28.10 -9.26 4.07
CA MET A 284 29.05 -8.72 3.08
C MET A 284 29.32 -9.71 1.94
N ALA A 285 29.49 -11.01 2.25
CA ALA A 285 29.70 -12.03 1.23
C ALA A 285 28.45 -12.22 0.34
N MET A 286 27.23 -12.11 0.92
CA MET A 286 25.99 -12.18 0.16
C MET A 286 25.78 -10.96 -0.73
N GLU A 287 26.14 -9.77 -0.26
CA GLU A 287 26.12 -8.54 -1.05
C GLU A 287 27.07 -8.64 -2.23
N GLN A 288 28.30 -9.10 -2.03
CA GLN A 288 29.27 -9.29 -3.10
C GLN A 288 28.83 -10.37 -4.11
N ALA A 289 28.27 -11.48 -3.62
CA ALA A 289 27.70 -12.51 -4.47
C ALA A 289 26.47 -12.01 -5.26
N ARG A 290 25.70 -11.10 -4.68
CA ARG A 290 24.59 -10.42 -5.36
C ARG A 290 25.10 -9.53 -6.50
N GLU A 291 26.12 -8.72 -6.26
CA GLU A 291 26.70 -7.83 -7.28
C GLU A 291 27.26 -8.62 -8.48
N VAL A 292 27.96 -9.72 -8.23
CA VAL A 292 28.43 -10.61 -9.31
C VAL A 292 27.26 -11.16 -10.13
N ARG A 293 26.20 -11.64 -9.46
CA ARG A 293 25.02 -12.18 -10.15
C ARG A 293 24.27 -11.10 -10.92
N LEU A 294 24.19 -9.88 -10.38
CA LEU A 294 23.58 -8.75 -11.08
C LEU A 294 24.39 -8.37 -12.33
N ALA A 295 25.72 -8.45 -12.28
CA ALA A 295 26.54 -8.20 -13.47
C ALA A 295 26.22 -9.22 -14.59
N LEU A 296 26.12 -10.51 -14.25
CA LEU A 296 25.72 -11.55 -15.21
C LEU A 296 24.30 -11.34 -15.77
N LEU A 297 23.37 -10.93 -14.91
CA LEU A 297 22.01 -10.63 -15.36
C LEU A 297 21.96 -9.38 -16.27
N LYS A 298 22.80 -8.38 -16.01
CA LYS A 298 22.95 -7.22 -16.90
C LYS A 298 23.41 -7.61 -18.30
N GLU A 299 24.42 -8.48 -18.39
CA GLU A 299 24.88 -9.02 -19.66
C GLU A 299 23.77 -9.75 -20.39
N TYR A 300 23.07 -10.65 -19.70
CA TYR A 300 21.97 -11.40 -20.28
C TYR A 300 20.84 -10.48 -20.80
N VAL A 301 20.44 -9.48 -20.00
CA VAL A 301 19.37 -8.54 -20.37
C VAL A 301 19.79 -7.64 -21.53
N ASN A 302 21.07 -7.26 -21.61
CA ASN A 302 21.59 -6.52 -22.77
C ASN A 302 21.47 -7.30 -24.08
N GLU A 303 21.68 -8.62 -24.03
CA GLU A 303 21.66 -9.49 -25.22
C GLU A 303 20.24 -9.95 -25.58
N HIS A 304 19.38 -10.19 -24.59
CA HIS A 304 18.11 -10.90 -24.76
C HIS A 304 16.87 -10.05 -24.40
N GLY A 305 17.07 -8.83 -23.89
CA GLY A 305 15.98 -7.95 -23.41
C GLY A 305 15.53 -8.26 -22.00
N PRO A 306 14.43 -7.65 -21.53
CA PRO A 306 13.94 -7.77 -20.16
C PRO A 306 13.64 -9.20 -19.74
N LEU A 307 14.14 -9.61 -18.56
CA LEU A 307 13.97 -10.94 -18.00
C LEU A 307 12.88 -10.93 -16.94
N ARG A 308 11.78 -11.64 -17.19
CA ARG A 308 10.73 -11.90 -16.18
C ARG A 308 11.16 -13.02 -15.25
N VAL A 309 10.98 -12.83 -13.94
CA VAL A 309 11.36 -13.82 -12.92
C VAL A 309 10.29 -14.88 -12.72
N ALA A 310 9.03 -14.59 -13.05
CA ALA A 310 7.92 -15.54 -13.03
C ALA A 310 6.92 -15.22 -14.15
N ASP A 311 6.09 -16.19 -14.51
CA ASP A 311 5.09 -16.06 -15.58
C ASP A 311 3.75 -15.46 -15.08
N THR A 312 3.78 -14.63 -14.04
CA THR A 312 2.62 -13.95 -13.47
C THR A 312 2.65 -12.48 -13.80
N ASP A 313 1.50 -11.82 -13.80
CA ASP A 313 1.40 -10.37 -14.00
C ASP A 313 2.10 -9.55 -12.89
N ALA A 314 2.28 -10.15 -11.72
CA ALA A 314 3.06 -9.61 -10.60
C ALA A 314 4.56 -9.93 -10.66
N ALA A 315 5.07 -10.44 -11.80
CA ALA A 315 6.47 -10.83 -11.93
C ALA A 315 7.39 -9.62 -11.84
N GLU A 316 8.43 -9.75 -11.03
CA GLU A 316 9.54 -8.81 -11.07
C GLU A 316 10.32 -8.97 -12.38
N VAL A 317 10.62 -7.84 -13.01
CA VAL A 317 11.37 -7.79 -14.27
C VAL A 317 12.74 -7.20 -14.02
N PHE A 318 13.79 -7.93 -14.39
CA PHE A 318 15.12 -7.37 -14.52
C PHE A 318 15.25 -6.68 -15.87
N ALA A 319 15.42 -5.36 -15.84
CA ALA A 319 15.54 -4.53 -17.03
C ALA A 319 16.34 -3.26 -16.76
N TYR A 320 16.71 -2.56 -17.83
CA TYR A 320 17.13 -1.17 -17.73
C TYR A 320 15.88 -0.29 -17.69
N HIS A 321 15.76 0.47 -16.62
CA HIS A 321 14.68 1.41 -16.42
C HIS A 321 15.21 2.83 -16.62
N GLU A 322 14.55 3.57 -17.47
CA GLU A 322 14.75 5.00 -17.55
C GLU A 322 13.91 5.68 -16.47
N SER A 323 14.52 6.57 -15.76
CA SER A 323 13.87 7.43 -14.78
C SER A 323 14.35 8.85 -14.94
N GLU A 324 13.45 9.77 -14.83
CA GLU A 324 13.78 11.18 -14.74
C GLU A 324 13.85 11.55 -13.26
N SER A 325 14.94 12.19 -12.86
CA SER A 325 15.07 12.79 -11.55
C SER A 325 15.18 14.30 -11.70
N GLU A 326 14.40 15.01 -10.94
CA GLU A 326 14.52 16.46 -10.85
C GLU A 326 15.55 16.80 -9.78
N GLU A 327 16.46 17.67 -10.16
CA GLU A 327 17.49 18.23 -9.27
C GLU A 327 17.29 19.74 -9.15
N ILE A 328 17.51 20.26 -7.95
CA ILE A 328 17.52 21.69 -7.69
C ILE A 328 18.90 22.11 -7.21
N ALA A 329 19.40 23.23 -7.72
CA ALA A 329 20.63 23.81 -7.22
C ALA A 329 20.47 24.21 -5.74
N PRO A 330 21.51 23.96 -4.88
CA PRO A 330 21.43 24.31 -3.46
C PRO A 330 21.05 25.76 -3.19
N THR A 331 21.59 26.67 -3.98
CA THR A 331 21.33 28.12 -3.87
C THR A 331 19.88 28.46 -4.19
N ALA A 332 19.30 27.85 -5.22
CA ALA A 332 17.89 28.04 -5.57
C ALA A 332 16.95 27.48 -4.51
N LEU A 333 17.27 26.30 -3.94
CA LEU A 333 16.49 25.75 -2.83
C LEU A 333 16.52 26.64 -1.60
N LEU A 334 17.69 27.17 -1.23
CA LEU A 334 17.84 28.08 -0.10
C LEU A 334 17.06 29.37 -0.33
N GLN A 335 17.09 29.92 -1.56
CA GLN A 335 16.34 31.12 -1.90
C GLN A 335 14.83 30.91 -1.76
N ILE A 336 14.29 29.79 -2.27
CA ILE A 336 12.86 29.47 -2.13
C ILE A 336 12.46 29.33 -0.66
N ILE A 337 13.31 28.71 0.17
CA ILE A 337 13.06 28.57 1.62
C ILE A 337 13.06 29.95 2.30
N ASP A 338 14.01 30.81 1.97
CA ASP A 338 14.13 32.15 2.54
C ASP A 338 12.96 33.04 2.15
N ASP A 339 12.60 33.05 0.87
CA ASP A 339 11.47 33.82 0.33
C ASP A 339 10.11 33.35 0.91
N ASN A 340 10.01 32.11 1.37
CA ASN A 340 8.78 31.50 1.90
C ASN A 340 8.92 31.04 3.35
N PHE A 341 9.80 31.65 4.13
CA PHE A 341 10.10 31.26 5.51
C PHE A 341 8.85 31.15 6.39
N GLY A 342 7.87 32.02 6.19
CA GLY A 342 6.60 32.00 6.92
C GLY A 342 5.75 30.74 6.68
N LEU A 343 5.93 30.06 5.54
CA LEU A 343 5.22 28.82 5.19
C LEU A 343 5.98 27.57 5.61
N VAL A 344 7.29 27.57 5.46
CA VAL A 344 8.11 26.34 5.64
C VAL A 344 8.80 26.29 7.00
N GLY A 345 8.87 27.40 7.71
CA GLY A 345 9.54 27.51 9.02
C GLY A 345 11.06 27.27 8.94
N PRO A 346 11.74 27.22 10.09
CA PRO A 346 13.18 27.00 10.14
C PRO A 346 13.55 25.60 9.67
N GLN A 347 14.42 25.51 8.65
CA GLN A 347 14.98 24.26 8.15
C GLN A 347 16.40 24.06 8.67
N PRO A 348 16.81 22.85 9.08
CA PRO A 348 18.17 22.58 9.53
C PRO A 348 19.15 22.75 8.36
N LEU A 349 20.03 23.75 8.43
CA LEU A 349 21.01 24.06 7.38
C LEU A 349 21.92 22.88 7.04
N ASP A 350 22.32 22.09 8.03
CA ASP A 350 23.14 20.89 7.85
C ASP A 350 22.41 19.80 7.05
N GLU A 351 21.08 19.75 7.12
CA GLU A 351 20.27 18.84 6.29
C GLU A 351 20.20 19.30 4.84
N LEU A 352 20.18 20.58 4.59
CA LEU A 352 20.13 21.17 3.24
C LEU A 352 21.49 21.08 2.51
N LEU A 353 22.60 21.04 3.25
CA LEU A 353 23.94 20.91 2.67
C LEU A 353 24.29 19.48 2.25
N SER A 354 23.65 18.46 2.77
CA SER A 354 23.85 17.06 2.37
C SER A 354 23.10 16.74 1.10
N VAL A 355 23.76 16.17 0.08
CA VAL A 355 23.15 15.81 -1.22
C VAL A 355 21.91 14.92 -1.07
N ASN A 356 22.00 13.91 -0.18
CA ASN A 356 20.90 12.97 0.04
C ASN A 356 19.74 13.59 0.85
N LYS A 357 20.06 14.43 1.82
CA LYS A 357 19.07 15.10 2.66
C LYS A 357 18.37 16.23 1.90
N ARG A 358 19.10 16.94 1.00
CA ARG A 358 18.52 17.94 0.08
C ARG A 358 17.45 17.36 -0.83
N ALA A 359 17.75 16.20 -1.45
CA ALA A 359 16.78 15.54 -2.30
C ALA A 359 15.48 15.18 -1.56
N LYS A 360 15.60 14.84 -0.27
CA LYS A 360 14.45 14.59 0.61
C LYS A 360 13.72 15.88 0.96
N ALA A 361 14.44 16.93 1.36
CA ALA A 361 13.85 18.23 1.67
C ALA A 361 13.16 18.84 0.45
N PHE A 362 13.78 18.79 -0.72
CA PHE A 362 13.20 19.20 -1.99
C PHE A 362 11.89 18.49 -2.28
N LYS A 363 11.86 17.15 -2.17
CA LYS A 363 10.63 16.37 -2.35
C LYS A 363 9.53 16.77 -1.37
N GLN A 364 9.86 17.03 -0.11
CA GLN A 364 8.89 17.43 0.91
C GLN A 364 8.31 18.82 0.66
N LEU A 365 9.19 19.80 0.38
CA LEU A 365 8.78 21.19 0.18
C LEU A 365 7.98 21.40 -1.12
N ARG A 366 8.31 20.70 -2.20
CA ARG A 366 7.58 20.75 -3.48
C ARG A 366 6.10 20.34 -3.36
N TYR A 367 5.73 19.63 -2.29
CA TYR A 367 4.33 19.24 -2.06
C TYR A 367 3.48 20.36 -1.46
N HIS A 368 4.08 21.46 -0.97
CA HIS A 368 3.32 22.65 -0.65
C HIS A 368 2.78 23.27 -1.95
N LYS A 369 1.45 23.34 -2.06
CA LYS A 369 0.78 23.84 -3.26
C LYS A 369 1.27 25.23 -3.69
N GLU A 370 1.52 26.09 -2.69
CA GLU A 370 1.96 27.48 -2.85
C GLU A 370 3.43 27.61 -3.29
N LEU A 371 4.24 26.56 -3.14
CA LEU A 371 5.65 26.55 -3.51
C LEU A 371 5.91 25.79 -4.83
N ARG A 372 4.90 25.12 -5.38
CA ARG A 372 5.07 24.25 -6.55
C ARG A 372 5.63 25.02 -7.75
N ASP A 373 5.03 26.17 -8.08
CA ASP A 373 5.43 26.95 -9.23
C ASP A 373 6.86 27.46 -9.09
N ALA A 374 7.25 27.93 -7.91
CA ALA A 374 8.62 28.35 -7.63
C ALA A 374 9.66 27.22 -7.78
N PHE A 375 9.27 25.98 -7.46
CA PHE A 375 10.14 24.81 -7.65
C PHE A 375 10.18 24.37 -9.12
N ASP A 376 9.08 24.40 -9.82
CA ASP A 376 9.00 24.00 -11.23
C ASP A 376 9.82 24.94 -12.13
N ASP A 377 9.95 26.22 -11.77
CA ASP A 377 10.75 27.21 -12.49
C ASP A 377 12.26 26.99 -12.39
N VAL A 378 12.75 26.35 -11.34
CA VAL A 378 14.20 26.19 -11.04
C VAL A 378 14.67 24.74 -11.04
N ALA A 379 13.76 23.77 -11.08
CA ALA A 379 14.11 22.35 -11.14
C ALA A 379 14.63 22.00 -12.55
N THR A 380 15.72 21.23 -12.57
CA THR A 380 16.26 20.66 -13.80
C THR A 380 15.98 19.17 -13.86
N THR A 381 15.49 18.69 -14.98
CA THR A 381 15.26 17.26 -15.21
C THR A 381 16.53 16.58 -15.67
N LYS A 382 16.91 15.51 -15.00
CA LYS A 382 18.05 14.68 -15.36
C LYS A 382 17.59 13.25 -15.63
N ALA A 383 17.77 12.80 -16.86
CA ALA A 383 17.52 11.41 -17.21
C ALA A 383 18.56 10.48 -16.56
N ARG A 384 18.12 9.40 -15.97
CA ARG A 384 18.96 8.39 -15.35
C ARG A 384 18.51 6.99 -15.76
N THR A 385 19.41 6.22 -16.35
CA THR A 385 19.19 4.81 -16.66
C THR A 385 19.73 3.96 -15.53
N THR A 386 18.90 3.14 -14.92
CA THR A 386 19.29 2.26 -13.81
C THR A 386 18.88 0.83 -14.12
N PHE A 387 19.82 -0.11 -13.99
CA PHE A 387 19.48 -1.54 -14.01
C PHE A 387 18.91 -1.95 -12.65
N ALA A 388 17.68 -2.40 -12.65
CA ALA A 388 16.99 -2.84 -11.45
C ALA A 388 15.99 -3.95 -11.77
N HIS A 389 15.53 -4.65 -10.74
CA HIS A 389 14.31 -5.42 -10.84
C HIS A 389 13.15 -4.59 -10.27
N LYS A 390 12.04 -4.58 -10.97
CA LYS A 390 10.81 -3.90 -10.59
C LYS A 390 9.62 -4.81 -10.85
N ALA A 391 8.56 -4.61 -10.09
CA ALA A 391 7.27 -5.23 -10.42
C ALA A 391 6.76 -4.70 -11.77
N VAL A 392 6.08 -5.54 -12.52
CA VAL A 392 5.46 -5.14 -13.79
C VAL A 392 4.40 -4.09 -13.47
N GLY A 393 4.57 -2.87 -13.96
CA GLY A 393 3.63 -1.77 -13.75
C GLY A 393 4.09 -0.65 -12.79
N GLU A 394 5.36 -0.67 -12.35
CA GLU A 394 5.98 0.47 -11.66
C GLU A 394 6.85 1.33 -12.59
#